data_f57eb4ab901ecb7a1bb52f15bece8bee
#
_entry.id   f57eb4ab901ecb7a1bb52f15bece8bee
#
_cell.length_a   1.000
_cell.length_b   1.000
_cell.length_c   1.000
_cell.angle_alpha   90.00
_cell.angle_beta   90.00
_cell.angle_gamma   90.00
#
_symmetry.space_group_name_H-M   'P 1'
#
loop_
_entity.id
_entity.type
_entity.pdbx_description
1 polymer ?
#
loop_
_entity_poly.entity_id
_entity_poly.type
_entity_poly.pdbx_seq_one_letter_code
_entity_poly.pdbx_strand_id
1 'polypeptide(L)'
;MLRPLTALLTLALVAAAAEPPLSADARREIIAAFEQRKKAADAALEASPKDVQALSRRGDARLFLADAKGAVADFEQEIALDPSHDAPHWRLGIAYYFAGDFAKSAKQFEKYQTYESGDRENGIWKFLAQAHADGIEKARKGMIEYTRFDREPFPALYDMFAGKKTGAEVLAETEKKGLKDDALVMFFAHYYIGLNEELLGHADAARDHLALALKLAMQAGADGGPGYMGQVARLHYEALAK
;
A
#
# COMPACT_ATOMS: atom_id res chain seq x y z
N MET A 1 -18.12 -31.52 61.39
CA MET A 1 -18.63 -30.77 60.22
C MET A 1 -17.46 -30.31 59.42
N LEU A 2 -17.07 -31.03 58.35
CA LEU A 2 -16.01 -30.62 57.43
C LEU A 2 -16.64 -29.87 56.26
N ARG A 3 -16.15 -28.62 56.01
CA ARG A 3 -16.50 -27.86 54.80
C ARG A 3 -15.58 -28.29 53.63
N PRO A 4 -16.09 -28.52 52.43
CA PRO A 4 -15.23 -28.76 51.26
C PRO A 4 -14.65 -27.44 50.76
N LEU A 5 -13.34 -27.42 50.55
CA LEU A 5 -12.65 -26.38 49.77
C LEU A 5 -12.92 -26.62 48.29
N THR A 6 -13.70 -25.71 47.70
CA THR A 6 -13.85 -25.67 46.25
C THR A 6 -12.69 -24.87 45.67
N ALA A 7 -11.73 -25.54 45.06
CA ALA A 7 -10.68 -24.91 44.28
C ALA A 7 -11.27 -24.40 42.97
N LEU A 8 -11.35 -23.07 42.78
CA LEU A 8 -11.62 -22.46 41.49
C LEU A 8 -10.35 -22.59 40.63
N LEU A 9 -10.40 -23.46 39.62
CA LEU A 9 -9.42 -23.49 38.54
C LEU A 9 -9.73 -22.33 37.58
N THR A 10 -9.01 -21.22 37.68
CA THR A 10 -9.02 -20.16 36.66
C THR A 10 -8.23 -20.66 35.47
N LEU A 11 -8.94 -21.09 34.43
CA LEU A 11 -8.38 -21.39 33.12
C LEU A 11 -8.01 -20.03 32.48
N ALA A 12 -6.74 -19.67 32.52
CA ALA A 12 -6.23 -18.54 31.74
C ALA A 12 -6.25 -18.95 30.27
N LEU A 13 -7.23 -18.43 29.52
CA LEU A 13 -7.25 -18.53 28.07
C LEU A 13 -6.09 -17.67 27.54
N VAL A 14 -4.94 -18.27 27.28
CA VAL A 14 -3.89 -17.64 26.50
C VAL A 14 -4.43 -17.53 25.08
N ALA A 15 -4.91 -16.35 24.69
CA ALA A 15 -5.21 -16.05 23.30
C ALA A 15 -3.90 -16.29 22.55
N ALA A 16 -3.84 -17.33 21.72
CA ALA A 16 -2.73 -17.54 20.81
C ALA A 16 -2.67 -16.29 19.92
N ALA A 17 -1.59 -15.52 20.01
CA ALA A 17 -1.37 -14.41 19.10
C ALA A 17 -1.44 -14.96 17.68
N ALA A 18 -2.29 -14.36 16.84
CA ALA A 18 -2.41 -14.77 15.45
C ALA A 18 -1.02 -14.71 14.81
N GLU A 19 -0.66 -15.74 14.03
CA GLU A 19 0.62 -15.75 13.33
C GLU A 19 0.74 -14.48 12.46
N PRO A 20 1.91 -13.82 12.47
CA PRO A 20 2.11 -12.63 11.66
C PRO A 20 1.91 -12.98 10.17
N PRO A 21 1.33 -12.09 9.36
CA PRO A 21 1.03 -12.35 7.96
C PRO A 21 2.29 -12.60 7.11
N LEU A 22 3.45 -12.22 7.63
CA LEU A 22 4.77 -12.43 7.05
C LEU A 22 5.70 -12.97 8.13
N SER A 23 6.28 -14.16 7.91
CA SER A 23 7.25 -14.73 8.82
C SER A 23 8.55 -13.91 8.86
N ALA A 24 9.28 -13.98 9.95
CA ALA A 24 10.56 -13.29 10.09
C ALA A 24 11.58 -13.75 9.00
N ASP A 25 11.54 -15.03 8.62
CA ASP A 25 12.41 -15.57 7.58
C ASP A 25 12.05 -15.02 6.20
N ALA A 26 10.78 -15.07 5.81
CA ALA A 26 10.31 -14.50 4.56
C ALA A 26 10.61 -12.98 4.47
N ARG A 27 10.44 -12.26 5.58
CA ARG A 27 10.83 -10.85 5.66
C ARG A 27 12.33 -10.65 5.41
N ARG A 28 13.19 -11.47 6.02
CA ARG A 28 14.65 -11.37 5.79
C ARG A 28 15.03 -11.64 4.35
N GLU A 29 14.41 -12.64 3.71
CA GLU A 29 14.64 -12.96 2.31
C GLU A 29 14.24 -11.81 1.38
N ILE A 30 13.08 -11.19 1.62
CA ILE A 30 12.61 -10.01 0.86
C ILE A 30 13.61 -8.86 1.00
N ILE A 31 14.02 -8.53 2.22
CA ILE A 31 14.98 -7.45 2.48
C ILE A 31 16.32 -7.74 1.79
N ALA A 32 16.87 -8.96 1.93
CA ALA A 32 18.12 -9.36 1.28
C ALA A 32 18.04 -9.24 -0.25
N ALA A 33 16.91 -9.59 -0.85
CA ALA A 33 16.70 -9.45 -2.29
C ALA A 33 16.72 -7.97 -2.73
N PHE A 34 16.11 -7.06 -1.97
CA PHE A 34 16.16 -5.62 -2.28
C PHE A 34 17.53 -5.00 -2.01
N GLU A 35 18.26 -5.44 -0.99
CA GLU A 35 19.67 -5.03 -0.79
C GLU A 35 20.55 -5.42 -1.98
N GLN A 36 20.38 -6.64 -2.51
CA GLN A 36 21.11 -7.07 -3.71
C GLN A 36 20.73 -6.22 -4.94
N ARG A 37 19.43 -5.92 -5.15
CA ARG A 37 18.99 -5.06 -6.25
C ARG A 37 19.56 -3.65 -6.13
N LYS A 38 19.55 -3.08 -4.92
CA LYS A 38 20.16 -1.79 -4.65
C LYS A 38 21.66 -1.79 -4.96
N LYS A 39 22.40 -2.80 -4.49
CA LYS A 39 23.83 -2.96 -4.76
C LYS A 39 24.15 -3.05 -6.26
N ALA A 40 23.33 -3.81 -7.01
CA ALA A 40 23.49 -3.91 -8.46
C ALA A 40 23.24 -2.57 -9.16
N ALA A 41 22.24 -1.80 -8.71
CA ALA A 41 21.97 -0.47 -9.25
C ALA A 41 23.05 0.55 -8.87
N ASP A 42 23.60 0.47 -7.65
CA ASP A 42 24.74 1.31 -7.22
C ASP A 42 25.95 1.09 -8.14
N ALA A 43 26.32 -0.17 -8.41
CA ALA A 43 27.43 -0.50 -9.33
C ALA A 43 27.18 0.00 -10.76
N ALA A 44 25.93 -0.07 -11.25
CA ALA A 44 25.58 0.48 -12.57
C ALA A 44 25.75 2.01 -12.60
N LEU A 45 25.36 2.71 -11.52
CA LEU A 45 25.48 4.15 -11.40
C LEU A 45 26.93 4.62 -11.17
N GLU A 46 27.78 3.80 -10.55
CA GLU A 46 29.23 4.07 -10.51
C GLU A 46 29.85 4.07 -11.92
N ALA A 47 29.43 3.11 -12.77
CA ALA A 47 29.88 3.02 -14.14
C ALA A 47 29.24 4.08 -15.05
N SER A 48 27.97 4.41 -14.81
CA SER A 48 27.18 5.35 -15.61
C SER A 48 26.26 6.20 -14.70
N PRO A 49 26.74 7.33 -14.17
CA PRO A 49 25.99 8.15 -13.20
C PRO A 49 24.66 8.73 -13.71
N LYS A 50 24.41 8.66 -15.02
CA LYS A 50 23.18 9.15 -15.69
C LYS A 50 22.33 8.02 -16.24
N ASP A 51 22.55 6.76 -15.81
CA ASP A 51 21.71 5.64 -16.21
C ASP A 51 20.31 5.76 -15.54
N VAL A 52 19.35 6.24 -16.33
CA VAL A 52 17.95 6.45 -15.92
C VAL A 52 17.33 5.16 -15.40
N GLN A 53 17.62 4.02 -16.03
CA GLN A 53 17.09 2.73 -15.60
C GLN A 53 17.71 2.25 -14.28
N ALA A 54 18.98 2.54 -14.05
CA ALA A 54 19.62 2.22 -12.79
C ALA A 54 19.09 3.10 -11.64
N LEU A 55 18.83 4.39 -11.89
CA LEU A 55 18.14 5.26 -10.93
C LEU A 55 16.77 4.73 -10.57
N SER A 56 15.97 4.36 -11.58
CA SER A 56 14.64 3.79 -11.41
C SER A 56 14.68 2.52 -10.54
N ARG A 57 15.59 1.58 -10.83
CA ARG A 57 15.74 0.34 -10.06
C ARG A 57 16.24 0.59 -8.64
N ARG A 58 17.15 1.56 -8.45
CA ARG A 58 17.63 1.91 -7.11
C ARG A 58 16.54 2.59 -6.28
N GLY A 59 15.75 3.47 -6.89
CA GLY A 59 14.60 4.09 -6.26
C GLY A 59 13.60 3.06 -5.73
N ASP A 60 13.21 2.08 -6.55
CA ASP A 60 12.34 0.98 -6.12
C ASP A 60 12.96 0.19 -4.94
N ALA A 61 14.22 -0.19 -5.07
CA ALA A 61 14.90 -0.95 -4.02
C ALA A 61 14.98 -0.15 -2.70
N ARG A 62 15.32 1.14 -2.75
CA ARG A 62 15.34 2.03 -1.60
C ARG A 62 13.97 2.15 -0.94
N LEU A 63 12.91 2.36 -1.72
CA LEU A 63 11.55 2.43 -1.18
C LEU A 63 11.21 1.16 -0.40
N PHE A 64 11.46 -0.01 -0.99
CA PHE A 64 11.15 -1.30 -0.34
C PHE A 64 12.11 -1.68 0.79
N LEU A 65 13.23 -0.99 0.94
CA LEU A 65 14.09 -0.99 2.12
C LEU A 65 13.71 0.07 3.17
N ALA A 66 12.55 0.73 2.99
CA ALA A 66 12.06 1.82 3.83
C ALA A 66 12.92 3.11 3.79
N ASP A 67 13.78 3.27 2.78
CA ASP A 67 14.50 4.52 2.48
C ASP A 67 13.69 5.35 1.47
N ALA A 68 12.53 5.86 1.91
CA ALA A 68 11.64 6.63 1.05
C ALA A 68 12.28 7.94 0.55
N LYS A 69 13.10 8.61 1.37
CA LYS A 69 13.78 9.84 0.96
C LYS A 69 14.84 9.58 -0.11
N GLY A 70 15.58 8.49 0.02
CA GLY A 70 16.52 8.06 -1.00
C GLY A 70 15.82 7.64 -2.30
N ALA A 71 14.65 7.00 -2.22
CA ALA A 71 13.83 6.67 -3.38
C ALA A 71 13.35 7.94 -4.11
N VAL A 72 12.85 8.94 -3.37
CA VAL A 72 12.47 10.25 -3.93
C VAL A 72 13.64 10.89 -4.68
N ALA A 73 14.84 10.92 -4.10
CA ALA A 73 16.00 11.53 -4.74
C ALA A 73 16.36 10.84 -6.06
N ASP A 74 16.29 9.51 -6.12
CA ASP A 74 16.56 8.76 -7.34
C ASP A 74 15.51 9.02 -8.43
N PHE A 75 14.22 9.01 -8.07
CA PHE A 75 13.13 9.27 -9.02
C PHE A 75 13.09 10.73 -9.50
N GLU A 76 13.38 11.71 -8.63
CA GLU A 76 13.52 13.11 -9.05
C GLU A 76 14.72 13.28 -10.02
N GLN A 77 15.82 12.55 -9.80
CA GLN A 77 16.96 12.56 -10.72
C GLN A 77 16.65 11.84 -12.04
N GLU A 78 15.90 10.72 -12.01
CA GLU A 78 15.38 10.04 -13.20
C GLU A 78 14.61 11.02 -14.08
N ILE A 79 13.65 11.76 -13.51
CA ILE A 79 12.84 12.76 -14.23
C ILE A 79 13.69 13.95 -14.73
N ALA A 80 14.69 14.38 -13.95
CA ALA A 80 15.58 15.46 -14.37
C ALA A 80 16.41 15.07 -15.60
N LEU A 81 16.74 13.80 -15.76
CA LEU A 81 17.46 13.26 -16.91
C LEU A 81 16.56 12.96 -18.10
N ASP A 82 15.33 12.49 -17.83
CA ASP A 82 14.31 12.22 -18.83
C ASP A 82 12.94 12.74 -18.36
N PRO A 83 12.58 13.98 -18.73
CA PRO A 83 11.31 14.59 -18.34
C PRO A 83 10.06 13.87 -18.86
N SER A 84 10.19 12.97 -19.83
CA SER A 84 9.06 12.18 -20.32
C SER A 84 8.52 11.20 -19.27
N HIS A 85 9.33 10.87 -18.27
CA HIS A 85 8.94 10.02 -17.14
C HIS A 85 8.09 10.75 -16.10
N ASP A 86 7.99 12.08 -16.14
CA ASP A 86 7.37 12.86 -15.05
C ASP A 86 5.87 12.57 -14.89
N ALA A 87 5.07 12.72 -15.95
CA ALA A 87 3.63 12.49 -15.86
C ALA A 87 3.27 11.05 -15.49
N PRO A 88 3.88 10.00 -16.07
CA PRO A 88 3.57 8.60 -15.73
C PRO A 88 4.16 8.09 -14.41
N HIS A 89 4.91 8.92 -13.64
CA HIS A 89 5.70 8.44 -12.50
C HIS A 89 4.89 8.27 -11.20
N TRP A 90 3.91 7.35 -11.21
CA TRP A 90 3.12 7.02 -10.00
C TRP A 90 3.98 6.52 -8.82
N ARG A 91 5.13 5.86 -9.09
CA ARG A 91 6.06 5.37 -8.05
C ARG A 91 6.69 6.52 -7.25
N LEU A 92 6.99 7.66 -7.90
CA LEU A 92 7.42 8.87 -7.19
C LEU A 92 6.31 9.40 -6.28
N GLY A 93 5.05 9.34 -6.72
CA GLY A 93 3.90 9.69 -5.89
C GLY A 93 3.85 8.87 -4.60
N ILE A 94 4.03 7.55 -4.72
CA ILE A 94 4.12 6.64 -3.56
C ILE A 94 5.35 6.95 -2.69
N ALA A 95 6.52 7.18 -3.30
CA ALA A 95 7.73 7.52 -2.55
C ALA A 95 7.59 8.82 -1.74
N TYR A 96 6.98 9.86 -2.30
CA TYR A 96 6.63 11.08 -1.57
C TYR A 96 5.69 10.80 -0.38
N TYR A 97 4.67 9.94 -0.57
CA TYR A 97 3.75 9.56 0.49
C TYR A 97 4.50 8.95 1.69
N PHE A 98 5.35 7.93 1.44
CA PHE A 98 6.15 7.30 2.49
C PHE A 98 7.26 8.22 3.06
N ALA A 99 7.70 9.22 2.32
CA ALA A 99 8.61 10.25 2.83
C ALA A 99 7.91 11.31 3.71
N GLY A 100 6.57 11.28 3.79
CA GLY A 100 5.76 12.25 4.51
C GLY A 100 5.54 13.57 3.75
N ASP A 101 5.96 13.64 2.46
CA ASP A 101 5.72 14.81 1.62
C ASP A 101 4.38 14.68 0.88
N PHE A 102 3.30 14.68 1.65
CA PHE A 102 1.95 14.44 1.17
C PHE A 102 1.51 15.46 0.11
N ALA A 103 1.95 16.71 0.23
CA ALA A 103 1.62 17.73 -0.76
C ALA A 103 2.24 17.44 -2.13
N LYS A 104 3.49 16.98 -2.18
CA LYS A 104 4.14 16.55 -3.42
C LYS A 104 3.53 15.26 -3.96
N SER A 105 3.21 14.31 -3.07
CA SER A 105 2.51 13.08 -3.45
C SER A 105 1.19 13.37 -4.16
N ALA A 106 0.32 14.19 -3.58
CA ALA A 106 -0.95 14.58 -4.18
C ALA A 106 -0.76 15.24 -5.56
N LYS A 107 0.21 16.13 -5.70
CA LYS A 107 0.54 16.77 -6.97
C LYS A 107 1.04 15.79 -8.03
N GLN A 108 1.83 14.79 -7.63
CA GLN A 108 2.33 13.77 -8.56
C GLN A 108 1.17 12.92 -9.11
N PHE A 109 0.23 12.50 -8.26
CA PHE A 109 -0.96 11.77 -8.71
C PHE A 109 -1.93 12.65 -9.51
N GLU A 110 -2.03 13.94 -9.23
CA GLU A 110 -2.77 14.89 -10.07
C GLU A 110 -2.13 15.02 -11.46
N LYS A 111 -0.79 15.07 -11.55
CA LYS A 111 -0.06 15.05 -12.81
C LYS A 111 -0.27 13.75 -13.58
N TYR A 112 -0.22 12.59 -12.89
CA TYR A 112 -0.50 11.30 -13.50
C TYR A 112 -1.88 11.24 -14.18
N GLN A 113 -2.88 11.93 -13.66
CA GLN A 113 -4.21 12.03 -14.30
C GLN A 113 -4.15 12.59 -15.72
N THR A 114 -3.13 13.37 -16.07
CA THR A 114 -2.94 13.87 -17.44
C THR A 114 -2.39 12.79 -18.39
N TYR A 115 -1.77 11.74 -17.84
CA TYR A 115 -1.24 10.58 -18.57
C TYR A 115 -2.28 9.48 -18.71
N GLU A 116 -2.91 9.07 -17.58
CA GLU A 116 -3.96 8.05 -17.55
C GLU A 116 -5.15 8.52 -16.72
N SER A 117 -6.20 8.93 -17.40
CA SER A 117 -7.37 9.56 -16.79
C SER A 117 -8.42 8.57 -16.29
N GLY A 118 -8.23 7.27 -16.51
CA GLY A 118 -9.19 6.23 -16.14
C GLY A 118 -8.87 5.47 -14.86
N ASP A 119 -7.67 5.58 -14.34
CA ASP A 119 -7.18 4.78 -13.22
C ASP A 119 -7.61 5.33 -11.86
N ARG A 120 -8.62 4.70 -11.25
CA ARG A 120 -9.11 5.07 -9.90
C ARG A 120 -8.10 4.83 -8.80
N GLU A 121 -7.18 3.88 -8.97
CA GLU A 121 -6.14 3.63 -7.97
C GLU A 121 -5.28 4.87 -7.75
N ASN A 122 -4.90 5.57 -8.83
CA ASN A 122 -4.17 6.82 -8.73
C ASN A 122 -5.01 7.94 -8.10
N GLY A 123 -6.31 7.96 -8.36
CA GLY A 123 -7.25 8.88 -7.69
C GLY A 123 -7.36 8.61 -6.19
N ILE A 124 -7.32 7.34 -5.78
CA ILE A 124 -7.27 6.96 -4.35
C ILE A 124 -5.97 7.44 -3.71
N TRP A 125 -4.82 7.22 -4.35
CA TRP A 125 -3.53 7.71 -3.85
C TRP A 125 -3.50 9.23 -3.72
N LYS A 126 -4.05 9.98 -4.70
CA LYS A 126 -4.22 11.43 -4.57
C LYS A 126 -5.06 11.78 -3.34
N PHE A 127 -6.20 11.09 -3.14
CA PHE A 127 -7.07 11.29 -1.99
C PHE A 127 -6.33 11.02 -0.68
N LEU A 128 -5.65 9.88 -0.55
CA LEU A 128 -4.89 9.51 0.66
C LEU A 128 -3.86 10.59 1.01
N ALA A 129 -3.08 11.04 0.03
CA ALA A 129 -2.10 12.10 0.22
C ALA A 129 -2.74 13.43 0.65
N GLN A 130 -3.86 13.82 0.03
CA GLN A 130 -4.60 15.04 0.41
C GLN A 130 -5.24 14.92 1.80
N ALA A 131 -5.72 13.72 2.16
CA ALA A 131 -6.31 13.50 3.49
C ALA A 131 -5.29 13.68 4.61
N HIS A 132 -4.05 13.22 4.41
CA HIS A 132 -2.95 13.46 5.35
C HIS A 132 -2.47 14.91 5.37
N ALA A 133 -2.44 15.60 4.21
CA ALA A 133 -1.99 16.99 4.13
C ALA A 133 -3.02 17.98 4.68
N ASP A 134 -4.29 17.77 4.35
CA ASP A 134 -5.33 18.80 4.48
C ASP A 134 -6.59 18.33 5.22
N GLY A 135 -6.67 17.04 5.56
CA GLY A 135 -7.83 16.40 6.20
C GLY A 135 -8.82 15.79 5.21
N ILE A 136 -9.55 14.76 5.71
CA ILE A 136 -10.45 13.91 4.92
C ILE A 136 -11.53 14.71 4.18
N GLU A 137 -12.16 15.65 4.86
CA GLU A 137 -13.27 16.44 4.27
C GLU A 137 -12.83 17.31 3.09
N LYS A 138 -11.61 17.87 3.15
CA LYS A 138 -11.05 18.63 2.03
C LYS A 138 -10.64 17.70 0.88
N ALA A 139 -10.06 16.54 1.20
CA ALA A 139 -9.70 15.53 0.22
C ALA A 139 -10.94 15.01 -0.55
N ARG A 140 -12.07 14.74 0.14
CA ARG A 140 -13.32 14.33 -0.49
C ARG A 140 -13.84 15.35 -1.50
N LYS A 141 -13.76 16.63 -1.19
CA LYS A 141 -14.17 17.72 -2.11
C LYS A 141 -13.28 17.81 -3.36
N GLY A 142 -12.03 17.32 -3.25
CA GLY A 142 -11.05 17.32 -4.34
C GLY A 142 -10.96 16.00 -5.09
N MET A 143 -11.86 15.04 -4.87
CA MET A 143 -11.85 13.76 -5.58
C MET A 143 -12.11 13.95 -7.07
N ILE A 144 -11.42 13.12 -7.87
CA ILE A 144 -11.56 13.12 -9.32
C ILE A 144 -12.87 12.42 -9.69
N GLU A 145 -13.61 12.97 -10.66
CA GLU A 145 -14.79 12.30 -11.22
C GLU A 145 -14.36 11.32 -12.32
N TYR A 146 -14.74 10.05 -12.17
CA TYR A 146 -14.49 9.00 -13.15
C TYR A 146 -15.80 8.56 -13.80
N THR A 147 -15.88 8.64 -15.13
CA THR A 147 -17.06 8.28 -15.91
C THR A 147 -16.97 6.89 -16.52
N ARG A 148 -15.78 6.32 -16.61
CA ARG A 148 -15.55 4.99 -17.19
C ARG A 148 -15.26 3.98 -16.07
N PHE A 149 -15.66 2.72 -16.30
CA PHE A 149 -15.20 1.59 -15.51
C PHE A 149 -13.71 1.35 -15.80
N ASP A 150 -12.95 0.96 -14.78
CA ASP A 150 -11.57 0.50 -14.96
C ASP A 150 -11.45 -0.99 -14.63
N ARG A 151 -11.36 -1.36 -13.36
CA ARG A 151 -11.28 -2.76 -12.90
C ARG A 151 -11.85 -2.90 -11.49
N GLU A 152 -12.27 -4.11 -11.13
CA GLU A 152 -12.68 -4.43 -9.77
C GLU A 152 -11.46 -4.52 -8.83
N PRO A 153 -11.62 -4.12 -7.54
CA PRO A 153 -12.82 -3.58 -6.88
C PRO A 153 -12.83 -2.03 -6.83
N PHE A 154 -12.07 -1.34 -7.70
CA PHE A 154 -11.80 0.09 -7.60
C PHE A 154 -13.03 1.00 -7.64
N PRO A 155 -14.10 0.73 -8.40
CA PRO A 155 -15.30 1.58 -8.33
C PRO A 155 -15.92 1.60 -6.93
N ALA A 156 -16.05 0.44 -6.28
CA ALA A 156 -16.60 0.35 -4.93
C ALA A 156 -15.67 0.96 -3.87
N LEU A 157 -14.36 0.76 -4.00
CA LEU A 157 -13.34 1.39 -3.15
C LEU A 157 -13.37 2.92 -3.30
N TYR A 158 -13.51 3.43 -4.51
CA TYR A 158 -13.58 4.86 -4.75
C TYR A 158 -14.80 5.49 -4.08
N ASP A 159 -15.96 4.81 -4.16
CA ASP A 159 -17.18 5.20 -3.44
C ASP A 159 -16.98 5.17 -1.92
N MET A 160 -16.19 4.23 -1.39
CA MET A 160 -15.85 4.16 0.03
C MET A 160 -15.05 5.39 0.48
N PHE A 161 -14.00 5.75 -0.25
CA PHE A 161 -13.22 6.96 0.06
C PHE A 161 -14.04 8.24 -0.10
N ALA A 162 -15.00 8.26 -1.01
CA ALA A 162 -15.96 9.35 -1.16
C ALA A 162 -17.00 9.42 0.00
N GLY A 163 -16.97 8.45 0.93
CA GLY A 163 -17.93 8.39 2.04
C GLY A 163 -19.33 7.89 1.68
N LYS A 164 -19.47 7.27 0.49
CA LYS A 164 -20.73 6.71 -0.01
C LYS A 164 -20.93 5.25 0.39
N LYS A 165 -19.86 4.54 0.73
CA LYS A 165 -19.86 3.12 1.14
C LYS A 165 -18.95 2.91 2.34
N THR A 166 -19.22 1.84 3.07
CA THR A 166 -18.34 1.28 4.10
C THR A 166 -17.44 0.19 3.51
N GLY A 167 -16.36 -0.19 4.21
CA GLY A 167 -15.54 -1.34 3.81
C GLY A 167 -16.34 -2.65 3.74
N ALA A 168 -17.29 -2.85 4.65
CA ALA A 168 -18.18 -4.01 4.62
C ALA A 168 -19.05 -4.06 3.35
N GLU A 169 -19.55 -2.92 2.89
CA GLU A 169 -20.33 -2.84 1.64
C GLU A 169 -19.47 -3.10 0.40
N VAL A 170 -18.19 -2.69 0.41
CA VAL A 170 -17.22 -3.05 -0.65
C VAL A 170 -17.06 -4.57 -0.73
N LEU A 171 -16.84 -5.24 0.40
CA LEU A 171 -16.68 -6.70 0.45
C LEU A 171 -17.95 -7.43 0.02
N ALA A 172 -19.13 -6.98 0.48
CA ALA A 172 -20.41 -7.55 0.10
C ALA A 172 -20.70 -7.40 -1.41
N GLU A 173 -20.32 -6.26 -2.01
CA GLU A 173 -20.43 -6.05 -3.45
C GLU A 173 -19.49 -6.96 -4.24
N THR A 174 -18.26 -7.13 -3.77
CA THR A 174 -17.26 -8.04 -4.35
C THR A 174 -17.77 -9.49 -4.33
N GLU A 175 -18.34 -9.92 -3.21
CA GLU A 175 -18.95 -11.25 -3.10
C GLU A 175 -20.17 -11.41 -4.03
N LYS A 176 -21.06 -10.43 -4.08
CA LYS A 176 -22.21 -10.43 -4.99
C LYS A 176 -21.82 -10.53 -6.47
N LYS A 177 -20.67 -10.00 -6.84
CA LYS A 177 -20.09 -10.11 -8.19
C LYS A 177 -19.39 -11.46 -8.43
N GLY A 178 -19.32 -12.36 -7.44
CA GLY A 178 -18.66 -13.66 -7.54
C GLY A 178 -17.12 -13.57 -7.51
N LEU A 179 -16.55 -12.48 -6.97
CA LEU A 179 -15.12 -12.20 -6.98
C LEU A 179 -14.43 -12.44 -5.64
N LYS A 180 -15.13 -13.03 -4.66
CA LYS A 180 -14.58 -13.29 -3.32
C LYS A 180 -13.38 -14.26 -3.30
N ASP A 181 -13.28 -15.10 -4.32
CA ASP A 181 -12.19 -16.07 -4.47
C ASP A 181 -11.08 -15.56 -5.42
N ASP A 182 -11.23 -14.36 -5.98
CA ASP A 182 -10.18 -13.70 -6.76
C ASP A 182 -9.18 -13.04 -5.81
N ALA A 183 -7.99 -13.65 -5.70
CA ALA A 183 -6.96 -13.21 -4.76
C ALA A 183 -6.47 -11.78 -5.01
N LEU A 184 -6.43 -11.33 -6.27
CA LEU A 184 -5.98 -9.98 -6.61
C LEU A 184 -7.05 -8.94 -6.27
N VAL A 185 -8.31 -9.21 -6.57
CA VAL A 185 -9.44 -8.36 -6.20
C VAL A 185 -9.54 -8.23 -4.68
N MET A 186 -9.44 -9.35 -3.95
CA MET A 186 -9.49 -9.36 -2.49
C MET A 186 -8.28 -8.69 -1.85
N PHE A 187 -7.08 -8.83 -2.45
CA PHE A 187 -5.91 -8.08 -2.02
C PHE A 187 -6.18 -6.57 -2.06
N PHE A 188 -6.63 -6.03 -3.19
CA PHE A 188 -6.92 -4.60 -3.30
C PHE A 188 -8.06 -4.16 -2.39
N ALA A 189 -9.13 -4.98 -2.28
CA ALA A 189 -10.23 -4.69 -1.36
C ALA A 189 -9.72 -4.53 0.07
N HIS A 190 -9.02 -5.53 0.61
CA HIS A 190 -8.50 -5.46 1.97
C HIS A 190 -7.43 -4.38 2.16
N TYR A 191 -6.52 -4.21 1.19
CA TYR A 191 -5.48 -3.20 1.28
C TYR A 191 -6.06 -1.79 1.43
N TYR A 192 -6.98 -1.39 0.54
CA TYR A 192 -7.55 -0.05 0.57
C TYR A 192 -8.60 0.15 1.66
N ILE A 193 -9.31 -0.89 2.09
CA ILE A 193 -10.13 -0.82 3.31
C ILE A 193 -9.23 -0.56 4.52
N GLY A 194 -8.11 -1.28 4.65
CA GLY A 194 -7.15 -1.03 5.72
C GLY A 194 -6.65 0.40 5.79
N LEU A 195 -6.30 1.00 4.65
CA LEU A 195 -5.88 2.41 4.58
C LEU A 195 -7.02 3.38 4.93
N ASN A 196 -8.26 3.06 4.58
CA ASN A 196 -9.40 3.87 4.97
C ASN A 196 -9.65 3.79 6.49
N GLU A 197 -9.57 2.60 7.08
CA GLU A 197 -9.71 2.42 8.53
C GLU A 197 -8.59 3.13 9.30
N GLU A 198 -7.36 3.14 8.77
CA GLU A 198 -6.25 3.92 9.33
C GLU A 198 -6.56 5.42 9.35
N LEU A 199 -7.03 5.98 8.24
CA LEU A 199 -7.44 7.39 8.15
C LEU A 199 -8.57 7.74 9.11
N LEU A 200 -9.47 6.81 9.40
CA LEU A 200 -10.57 6.98 10.34
C LEU A 200 -10.15 6.80 11.81
N GLY A 201 -8.89 6.40 12.06
CA GLY A 201 -8.36 6.17 13.41
C GLY A 201 -8.71 4.81 14.00
N HIS A 202 -9.21 3.86 13.22
CA HIS A 202 -9.57 2.51 13.63
C HIS A 202 -8.38 1.55 13.50
N ALA A 203 -7.35 1.72 14.35
CA ALA A 203 -6.05 1.07 14.22
C ALA A 203 -6.11 -0.47 14.16
N ASP A 204 -6.97 -1.12 14.95
CA ASP A 204 -7.09 -2.57 14.96
C ASP A 204 -7.70 -3.10 13.66
N ALA A 205 -8.78 -2.47 13.17
CA ALA A 205 -9.41 -2.82 11.90
C ALA A 205 -8.43 -2.58 10.72
N ALA A 206 -7.70 -1.48 10.74
CA ALA A 206 -6.66 -1.19 9.75
C ALA A 206 -5.60 -2.30 9.72
N ARG A 207 -5.09 -2.69 10.89
CA ARG A 207 -4.08 -3.76 11.00
C ARG A 207 -4.61 -5.09 10.49
N ASP A 208 -5.83 -5.47 10.85
CA ASP A 208 -6.44 -6.74 10.43
C ASP A 208 -6.60 -6.79 8.90
N HIS A 209 -7.12 -5.73 8.28
CA HIS A 209 -7.26 -5.65 6.84
C HIS A 209 -5.91 -5.63 6.11
N LEU A 210 -4.92 -4.88 6.58
CA LEU A 210 -3.58 -4.87 6.00
C LEU A 210 -2.87 -6.23 6.16
N ALA A 211 -3.09 -6.94 7.28
CA ALA A 211 -2.57 -8.29 7.48
C ALA A 211 -3.16 -9.29 6.46
N LEU A 212 -4.47 -9.22 6.20
CA LEU A 212 -5.14 -10.05 5.20
C LEU A 212 -4.61 -9.73 3.79
N ALA A 213 -4.49 -8.45 3.44
CA ALA A 213 -3.91 -8.04 2.16
C ALA A 213 -2.49 -8.58 1.99
N LEU A 214 -1.63 -8.43 2.99
CA LEU A 214 -0.25 -8.94 2.93
C LEU A 214 -0.21 -10.46 2.79
N LYS A 215 -1.07 -11.19 3.50
CA LYS A 215 -1.18 -12.65 3.37
C LYS A 215 -1.58 -13.07 1.94
N LEU A 216 -2.56 -12.38 1.34
CA LEU A 216 -2.97 -12.63 -0.05
C LEU A 216 -1.83 -12.34 -1.03
N ALA A 217 -1.09 -11.23 -0.83
CA ALA A 217 0.07 -10.88 -1.64
C ALA A 217 1.16 -11.95 -1.59
N MET A 218 1.45 -12.51 -0.42
CA MET A 218 2.47 -13.54 -0.25
C MET A 218 2.05 -14.90 -0.84
N GLN A 219 0.76 -15.24 -0.78
CA GLN A 219 0.24 -16.49 -1.34
C GLN A 219 0.24 -16.51 -2.87
N ALA A 220 0.03 -15.36 -3.50
CA ALA A 220 -0.03 -15.25 -4.95
C ALA A 220 1.34 -15.39 -5.65
N GLY A 221 2.46 -15.32 -4.90
CA GLY A 221 3.81 -15.46 -5.44
C GLY A 221 4.23 -14.34 -6.41
N ALA A 222 5.44 -14.46 -6.99
CA ALA A 222 6.00 -13.44 -7.88
C ALA A 222 5.25 -13.31 -9.22
N ASP A 223 4.63 -14.40 -9.68
CA ASP A 223 4.07 -14.50 -11.04
C ASP A 223 2.56 -14.20 -11.14
N GLY A 224 1.86 -14.02 -10.03
CA GLY A 224 0.41 -13.79 -10.02
C GLY A 224 -0.08 -12.85 -8.91
N GLY A 225 0.82 -12.33 -8.09
CA GLY A 225 0.50 -11.43 -7.00
C GLY A 225 0.42 -9.97 -7.43
N PRO A 226 0.07 -9.08 -6.49
CA PRO A 226 -0.05 -7.65 -6.71
C PRO A 226 1.30 -6.96 -6.98
N GLY A 227 2.39 -7.70 -7.15
CA GLY A 227 3.70 -7.20 -7.55
C GLY A 227 4.20 -6.05 -6.66
N TYR A 228 4.37 -4.88 -7.27
CA TYR A 228 4.80 -3.66 -6.59
C TYR A 228 3.91 -3.31 -5.40
N MET A 229 2.59 -3.36 -5.58
CA MET A 229 1.61 -3.01 -4.53
C MET A 229 1.62 -3.98 -3.35
N GLY A 230 2.03 -5.22 -3.54
CA GLY A 230 2.28 -6.16 -2.43
C GLY A 230 3.40 -5.70 -1.51
N GLN A 231 4.48 -5.14 -2.05
CA GLN A 231 5.56 -4.56 -1.27
C GLN A 231 5.15 -3.23 -0.61
N VAL A 232 4.32 -2.44 -1.28
CA VAL A 232 3.74 -1.22 -0.70
C VAL A 232 2.82 -1.57 0.49
N ALA A 233 2.00 -2.62 0.36
CA ALA A 233 1.17 -3.12 1.47
C ALA A 233 2.02 -3.62 2.66
N ARG A 234 3.17 -4.28 2.39
CA ARG A 234 4.12 -4.66 3.44
C ARG A 234 4.64 -3.44 4.20
N LEU A 235 5.02 -2.38 3.49
CA LEU A 235 5.51 -1.15 4.14
C LEU A 235 4.45 -0.52 5.04
N HIS A 236 3.18 -0.45 4.60
CA HIS A 236 2.09 0.06 5.44
C HIS A 236 1.87 -0.81 6.68
N TYR A 237 1.78 -2.14 6.51
CA TYR A 237 1.62 -3.06 7.62
C TYR A 237 2.75 -2.93 8.65
N GLU A 238 4.02 -2.87 8.19
CA GLU A 238 5.19 -2.71 9.05
C GLU A 238 5.23 -1.34 9.74
N ALA A 239 4.63 -0.30 9.16
CA ALA A 239 4.54 1.03 9.77
C ALA A 239 3.54 1.05 10.94
N LEU A 240 2.39 0.36 10.83
CA LEU A 240 1.39 0.24 11.90
C LEU A 240 1.84 -0.67 13.06
N ALA A 241 2.85 -1.51 12.86
CA ALA A 241 3.37 -2.41 13.89
C ALA A 241 4.41 -1.77 14.83
N LYS A 242 4.78 -0.50 14.57
CA LYS A 242 5.74 0.29 15.37
C LYS A 242 5.03 1.13 16.42
#